data_1601fd2f601edc3e8856754953ac5ac2
#
_entry.id   1601fd2f601edc3e8856754953ac5ac2
#
_cell.length_a   1.000
_cell.length_b   1.000
_cell.length_c   1.000
_cell.angle_alpha   90.00
_cell.angle_beta   90.00
_cell.angle_gamma   90.00
#
_symmetry.space_group_name_H-M   'P 1'
#
loop_
_entity.id
_entity.type
_entity.pdbx_description
1 polymer ?
#
loop_
_entity_poly.entity_id
_entity_poly.type
_entity_poly.pdbx_seq_one_letter_code
_entity_poly.pdbx_strand_id
1 'polypeptide(L)'
;MGFKRGDVHLVNFNPSKGTEAGKIRPAVILQSDCLNNAEHPSTIVIPLTTQLIANAAPLRLTLKARDKLQQDSDVMIDQPRAIDNQRITSDKLTFLTETELATLENYLKIVLGFDD
;
A
#
# COMPACT_ATOMS: atom_id res chain seq x y z
N MET A 1 3.14 -15.56 7.87
CA MET A 1 2.76 -14.21 8.31
C MET A 1 1.28 -14.03 8.14
N GLY A 2 0.66 -13.22 8.99
CA GLY A 2 -0.79 -13.05 9.00
C GLY A 2 -1.33 -12.04 8.00
N PHE A 3 -0.65 -11.78 6.88
CA PHE A 3 -1.14 -10.83 5.87
C PHE A 3 -1.13 -11.44 4.48
N LYS A 4 -1.97 -10.88 3.62
CA LYS A 4 -2.16 -11.32 2.23
C LYS A 4 -2.06 -10.13 1.29
N ARG A 5 -1.74 -10.41 0.03
CA ARG A 5 -1.75 -9.39 -1.02
C ARG A 5 -3.12 -8.70 -1.08
N GLY A 6 -3.10 -7.36 -1.08
CA GLY A 6 -4.32 -6.55 -1.05
C GLY A 6 -4.80 -6.17 0.34
N ASP A 7 -4.25 -6.76 1.39
CA ASP A 7 -4.56 -6.34 2.76
C ASP A 7 -3.95 -4.99 3.07
N VAL A 8 -4.58 -4.23 3.95
CA VAL A 8 -4.09 -2.94 4.46
C VAL A 8 -3.72 -3.11 5.92
N HIS A 9 -2.47 -2.77 6.27
CA HIS A 9 -1.96 -2.82 7.63
C HIS A 9 -1.25 -1.52 7.97
N LEU A 10 -1.11 -1.20 9.26
CA LEU A 10 -0.24 -0.10 9.68
C LEU A 10 1.22 -0.51 9.53
N VAL A 11 2.01 0.38 8.96
CA VAL A 11 3.44 0.17 8.73
C VAL A 11 4.22 1.38 9.22
N ASN A 12 5.32 1.12 9.90
CA ASN A 12 6.22 2.18 10.35
C ASN A 12 7.23 2.49 9.24
N PHE A 13 7.08 3.65 8.60
CA PHE A 13 7.96 4.10 7.52
C PHE A 13 9.09 5.00 8.00
N ASN A 14 9.21 5.23 9.29
CA ASN A 14 10.29 6.07 9.83
C ASN A 14 11.62 5.28 9.86
N PRO A 15 12.76 5.95 9.69
CA PRO A 15 12.90 7.33 9.23
C PRO A 15 12.68 7.47 7.72
N SER A 16 12.28 8.67 7.28
CA SER A 16 12.11 8.98 5.87
C SER A 16 13.15 10.00 5.42
N LYS A 17 13.41 10.05 4.09
CA LYS A 17 14.32 11.02 3.49
C LYS A 17 13.66 11.68 2.28
N GLY A 18 13.86 12.98 2.15
CA GLY A 18 13.37 13.73 0.99
C GLY A 18 11.86 13.59 0.81
N THR A 19 11.44 13.13 -0.38
CA THR A 19 10.03 12.96 -0.72
C THR A 19 9.44 11.62 -0.29
N GLU A 20 10.23 10.76 0.36
CA GLU A 20 9.74 9.47 0.84
C GLU A 20 8.66 9.66 1.90
N ALA A 21 7.60 8.84 1.82
CA ALA A 21 6.58 8.81 2.86
C ALA A 21 7.20 8.33 4.17
N GLY A 22 6.96 9.08 5.24
CA GLY A 22 7.40 8.71 6.58
C GLY A 22 6.23 8.40 7.48
N LYS A 23 6.44 8.38 8.79
CA LYS A 23 5.45 8.16 9.84
C LYS A 23 4.95 6.71 9.85
N ILE A 24 4.02 6.46 10.77
CA ILE A 24 3.24 5.22 10.79
C ILE A 24 1.98 5.49 9.97
N ARG A 25 1.80 4.71 8.91
CA ARG A 25 0.69 4.88 7.95
C ARG A 25 0.07 3.55 7.61
N PRO A 26 -1.21 3.53 7.24
CA PRO A 26 -1.74 2.36 6.54
C PRO A 26 -0.98 2.15 5.23
N ALA A 27 -0.81 0.89 4.86
CA ALA A 27 -0.16 0.52 3.60
C ALA A 27 -0.81 -0.74 3.03
N VAL A 28 -0.88 -0.81 1.71
CA VAL A 28 -1.38 -1.98 1.00
C VAL A 28 -0.23 -2.97 0.83
N ILE A 29 -0.48 -4.24 1.16
CA ILE A 29 0.45 -5.34 0.87
C ILE A 29 0.36 -5.61 -0.63
N LEU A 30 1.42 -5.31 -1.35
CA LEU A 30 1.49 -5.53 -2.80
C LEU A 30 2.14 -6.85 -3.15
N GLN A 31 3.01 -7.35 -2.29
CA GLN A 31 3.81 -8.54 -2.51
C GLN A 31 2.95 -9.78 -2.72
N SER A 32 3.41 -10.64 -3.63
CA SER A 32 2.76 -11.92 -3.94
C SER A 32 2.58 -12.79 -2.70
N ASP A 33 1.43 -13.47 -2.60
CA ASP A 33 1.17 -14.41 -1.51
C ASP A 33 2.13 -15.61 -1.51
N CYS A 34 2.70 -15.93 -2.65
CA CYS A 34 3.75 -16.95 -2.72
C CYS A 34 4.91 -16.60 -1.79
N LEU A 35 5.35 -15.34 -1.79
CA LEU A 35 6.41 -14.86 -0.90
C LEU A 35 5.90 -14.64 0.52
N ASN A 36 4.69 -14.11 0.67
CA ASN A 36 4.09 -13.89 1.99
C ASN A 36 3.96 -15.21 2.76
N ASN A 37 3.48 -16.25 2.09
CA ASN A 37 3.28 -17.56 2.72
C ASN A 37 4.62 -18.27 3.00
N ALA A 38 5.65 -17.95 2.25
CA ALA A 38 7.00 -18.49 2.47
C ALA A 38 7.77 -17.72 3.56
N GLU A 39 7.11 -16.75 4.20
CA GLU A 39 7.70 -15.92 5.26
C GLU A 39 8.97 -15.18 4.80
N HIS A 40 8.92 -14.65 3.57
CA HIS A 40 9.99 -13.80 3.07
C HIS A 40 10.23 -12.65 4.06
N PRO A 41 11.50 -12.33 4.42
CA PRO A 41 11.78 -11.41 5.54
C PRO A 41 11.42 -9.96 5.27
N SER A 42 11.22 -9.57 4.02
CA SER A 42 10.76 -8.22 3.65
C SER A 42 9.46 -8.31 2.86
N THR A 43 8.72 -7.20 2.83
CA THR A 43 7.43 -7.15 2.16
C THR A 43 7.33 -5.87 1.33
N ILE A 44 6.90 -6.02 0.07
CA ILE A 44 6.66 -4.86 -0.80
C ILE A 44 5.27 -4.31 -0.50
N VAL A 45 5.22 -3.02 -0.13
CA VAL A 45 3.99 -2.33 0.25
C VAL A 45 3.90 -0.99 -0.47
N ILE A 46 2.70 -0.41 -0.49
CA ILE A 46 2.47 0.96 -0.97
C ILE A 46 1.77 1.73 0.15
N PRO A 47 2.34 2.88 0.61
CA PRO A 47 1.73 3.65 1.70
C PRO A 47 0.49 4.39 1.25
N LEU A 48 -0.41 4.64 2.22
CA LEU A 48 -1.59 5.48 2.07
C LEU A 48 -1.36 6.82 2.76
N THR A 49 -2.11 7.84 2.32
CA THR A 49 -2.12 9.16 2.97
C THR A 49 -3.56 9.66 3.07
N THR A 50 -3.85 10.40 4.15
CA THR A 50 -5.15 11.06 4.30
C THR A 50 -5.19 12.41 3.58
N GLN A 51 -4.07 12.87 3.03
CA GLN A 51 -4.02 14.07 2.20
C GLN A 51 -4.44 13.71 0.78
N LEU A 52 -5.74 13.89 0.49
CA LEU A 52 -6.31 13.50 -0.79
C LEU A 52 -5.99 14.52 -1.86
N ILE A 53 -5.72 14.02 -3.08
CA ILE A 53 -5.53 14.86 -4.28
C ILE A 53 -6.50 14.38 -5.33
N ALA A 54 -7.43 15.26 -5.74
CA ALA A 54 -8.43 14.94 -6.75
C ALA A 54 -7.78 14.83 -8.14
N ASN A 55 -8.35 13.97 -8.98
CA ASN A 55 -7.96 13.83 -10.39
C ASN A 55 -6.46 13.53 -10.58
N ALA A 56 -5.89 12.74 -9.70
CA ALA A 56 -4.46 12.43 -9.72
C ALA A 56 -4.13 11.04 -10.27
N ALA A 57 -5.09 10.33 -10.86
CA ALA A 57 -4.81 9.05 -11.50
C ALA A 57 -3.77 9.24 -12.62
N PRO A 58 -2.80 8.35 -12.81
CA PRO A 58 -2.61 7.07 -12.11
C PRO A 58 -1.77 7.16 -10.83
N LEU A 59 -1.41 8.34 -10.36
CA LEU A 59 -0.54 8.51 -9.18
C LEU A 59 -1.25 8.23 -7.87
N ARG A 60 -2.57 8.32 -7.86
CA ARG A 60 -3.38 8.13 -6.65
C ARG A 60 -4.59 7.25 -6.93
N LEU A 61 -4.95 6.45 -5.95
CA LEU A 61 -6.20 5.67 -5.92
C LEU A 61 -6.83 5.90 -4.57
N THR A 62 -8.05 6.45 -4.54
CA THR A 62 -8.73 6.74 -3.28
C THR A 62 -9.50 5.52 -2.78
N LEU A 63 -9.27 5.17 -1.52
CA LEU A 63 -10.04 4.17 -0.79
C LEU A 63 -10.92 4.88 0.22
N LYS A 64 -12.22 4.57 0.20
CA LYS A 64 -13.16 5.10 1.19
C LYS A 64 -12.91 4.45 2.54
N ALA A 65 -13.14 5.22 3.62
CA ALA A 65 -13.09 4.71 4.98
C ALA A 65 -14.03 3.50 5.12
N ARG A 66 -13.54 2.46 5.75
CA ARG A 66 -14.30 1.22 6.00
C ARG A 66 -13.55 0.33 6.98
N ASP A 67 -14.26 -0.56 7.63
CA ASP A 67 -13.68 -1.47 8.61
C ASP A 67 -12.85 -0.68 9.63
N LYS A 68 -11.59 -1.00 9.82
CA LYS A 68 -10.69 -0.28 10.73
C LYS A 68 -9.93 0.86 10.06
N LEU A 69 -10.11 1.07 8.75
CA LEU A 69 -9.57 2.24 8.06
C LEU A 69 -10.52 3.42 8.32
N GLN A 70 -10.12 4.32 9.21
CA GLN A 70 -11.01 5.32 9.78
C GLN A 70 -11.25 6.54 8.90
N GLN A 71 -10.39 6.79 7.92
CA GLN A 71 -10.46 7.96 7.04
C GLN A 71 -10.28 7.55 5.60
N ASP A 72 -10.96 8.27 4.69
CA ASP A 72 -10.67 8.16 3.26
C ASP A 72 -9.20 8.41 3.03
N SER A 73 -8.57 7.59 2.22
CA SER A 73 -7.12 7.62 2.02
C SER A 73 -6.77 7.38 0.56
N ASP A 74 -5.71 8.06 0.11
CA ASP A 74 -5.13 7.82 -1.21
C ASP A 74 -3.98 6.83 -1.10
N VAL A 75 -3.98 5.82 -1.96
CA VAL A 75 -2.82 4.96 -2.19
C VAL A 75 -1.82 5.75 -3.02
N MET A 76 -0.60 5.91 -2.52
CA MET A 76 0.46 6.66 -3.21
C MET A 76 1.19 5.75 -4.19
N ILE A 77 0.63 5.62 -5.39
CA ILE A 77 1.03 4.61 -6.39
C ILE A 77 2.51 4.70 -6.77
N ASP A 78 3.10 5.89 -6.71
CA ASP A 78 4.51 6.11 -7.06
C ASP A 78 5.49 5.84 -5.92
N GLN A 79 5.01 5.31 -4.79
CA GLN A 79 5.86 5.03 -3.64
C GLN A 79 5.86 3.58 -3.15
N PRO A 80 5.90 2.58 -4.05
CA PRO A 80 6.08 1.21 -3.59
C PRO A 80 7.47 1.04 -3.00
N ARG A 81 7.57 0.28 -1.92
CA ARG A 81 8.87 0.01 -1.31
C ARG A 81 8.85 -1.31 -0.55
N ALA A 82 10.02 -1.91 -0.45
CA ALA A 82 10.22 -3.07 0.40
C ALA A 82 10.56 -2.63 1.81
N ILE A 83 9.92 -3.24 2.79
CA ILE A 83 10.15 -2.96 4.21
C ILE A 83 10.45 -4.25 4.94
N ASP A 84 11.16 -4.15 6.06
CA ASP A 84 11.31 -5.28 6.97
C ASP A 84 9.93 -5.63 7.57
N ASN A 85 9.63 -6.91 7.69
CA ASN A 85 8.33 -7.36 8.20
C ASN A 85 8.03 -6.84 9.60
N GLN A 86 9.06 -6.56 10.40
CA GLN A 86 8.88 -5.99 11.74
C GLN A 86 8.29 -4.59 11.72
N ARG A 87 8.31 -3.91 10.59
CA ARG A 87 7.69 -2.59 10.43
C ARG A 87 6.17 -2.67 10.28
N ILE A 88 5.62 -3.85 10.05
CA ILE A 88 4.16 -4.07 10.01
C ILE A 88 3.70 -4.22 11.45
N THR A 89 2.94 -3.22 11.95
CA THR A 89 2.69 -3.06 13.39
C THR A 89 1.26 -3.35 13.82
N SER A 90 0.38 -3.71 12.90
CA SER A 90 -1.02 -3.95 13.24
C SER A 90 -1.58 -5.19 12.58
N ASP A 91 -2.74 -5.61 13.08
CA ASP A 91 -3.61 -6.54 12.35
C ASP A 91 -4.17 -5.84 11.10
N LYS A 92 -4.85 -6.61 10.26
CA LYS A 92 -5.48 -6.08 9.05
C LYS A 92 -6.51 -4.99 9.39
N LEU A 93 -6.38 -3.82 8.78
CA LEU A 93 -7.33 -2.73 8.92
C LEU A 93 -8.51 -2.91 7.97
N THR A 94 -8.24 -3.30 6.76
CA THR A 94 -9.21 -3.58 5.70
C THR A 94 -8.47 -4.29 4.57
N PHE A 95 -9.13 -4.47 3.45
CA PHE A 95 -8.53 -5.06 2.24
C PHE A 95 -9.13 -4.40 1.00
N LEU A 96 -8.40 -4.46 -0.09
CA LEU A 96 -8.89 -3.97 -1.38
C LEU A 96 -9.82 -5.00 -2.00
N THR A 97 -10.92 -4.52 -2.61
CA THR A 97 -11.78 -5.36 -3.43
C THR A 97 -11.01 -5.80 -4.69
N GLU A 98 -11.53 -6.80 -5.39
CA GLU A 98 -10.91 -7.24 -6.64
C GLU A 98 -10.82 -6.10 -7.65
N THR A 99 -11.87 -5.28 -7.75
CA THR A 99 -11.89 -4.11 -8.65
C THR A 99 -10.84 -3.08 -8.25
N GLU A 100 -10.74 -2.78 -6.95
CA GLU A 100 -9.73 -1.83 -6.46
C GLU A 100 -8.33 -2.34 -6.71
N LEU A 101 -8.08 -3.62 -6.46
CA LEU A 101 -6.75 -4.20 -6.67
C LEU A 101 -6.38 -4.20 -8.16
N ALA A 102 -7.33 -4.51 -9.04
CA ALA A 102 -7.11 -4.45 -10.49
C ALA A 102 -6.77 -3.02 -10.93
N THR A 103 -7.46 -2.03 -10.40
CA THR A 103 -7.19 -0.61 -10.70
C THR A 103 -5.80 -0.21 -10.21
N LEU A 104 -5.44 -0.62 -8.99
CA LEU A 104 -4.11 -0.37 -8.43
C LEU A 104 -3.02 -0.96 -9.33
N GLU A 105 -3.19 -2.21 -9.73
CA GLU A 105 -2.23 -2.89 -10.62
C GLU A 105 -2.07 -2.16 -11.94
N ASN A 106 -3.19 -1.70 -12.52
CA ASN A 106 -3.17 -0.98 -13.78
C ASN A 106 -2.43 0.36 -13.66
N TYR A 107 -2.72 1.11 -12.59
CA TYR A 107 -2.03 2.38 -12.33
C TYR A 107 -0.53 2.15 -12.09
N LEU A 108 -0.19 1.10 -11.36
CA LEU A 108 1.21 0.78 -11.07
C LEU A 108 1.98 0.43 -12.34
N LYS A 109 1.38 -0.32 -13.24
CA LYS A 109 1.99 -0.63 -14.55
C LYS A 109 2.31 0.63 -15.33
N ILE A 110 1.40 1.62 -15.31
CA ILE A 110 1.60 2.90 -15.97
C ILE A 110 2.76 3.66 -15.32
N VAL A 111 2.73 3.78 -14.00
CA VAL A 111 3.76 4.52 -13.25
C VAL A 111 5.14 3.89 -13.41
N LEU A 112 5.20 2.56 -13.44
CA LEU A 112 6.46 1.84 -13.58
C LEU A 112 6.92 1.69 -15.05
N GLY A 113 6.08 2.10 -16.01
CA GLY A 113 6.45 2.10 -17.41
C GLY A 113 6.37 0.74 -18.09
N PHE A 114 5.64 -0.23 -17.52
CA PHE A 114 5.53 -1.56 -18.13
C PHE A 114 4.76 -1.55 -19.46
N ASP A 115 3.88 -0.57 -19.64
CA ASP A 115 3.06 -0.45 -20.84
C ASP A 115 3.54 0.66 -21.79
N ASP A 116 4.72 1.19 -21.57
CA ASP A 116 5.30 2.24 -22.43
C ASP A 116 5.83 1.69 -23.75
#